data_150eb3c905f4a9fdece7c34e0fe33e37
#
_entry.id   150eb3c905f4a9fdece7c34e0fe33e37
#
_cell.length_a   1.000
_cell.length_b   1.000
_cell.length_c   1.000
_cell.angle_alpha   90.00
_cell.angle_beta   90.00
_cell.angle_gamma   90.00
#
_symmetry.space_group_name_H-M   'P 1'
#
loop_
_entity.id
_entity.type
_entity.pdbx_description
1 polymer ?
#
loop_
_entity_poly.entity_id
_entity_poly.type
_entity_poly.pdbx_seq_one_letter_code
_entity_poly.pdbx_strand_id
1 'polypeptide(L)'
;MKSFNEITEVITEARKPQKPIRLLVVSAKNDHKGKKPFITAGRLRDECKKKGLDCFIAHIEEAIINKDKDITTISNHGSDKEWVIDENVIAIIRGSAASKDSYLDLVSQLEKMNVPCVNNRETVMMCADKYWSSIKLREVGVTQPR
;
A
#
# COMPACT_ATOMS: atom_id res chain seq x y z
N MET A 1 16.05 -5.30 37.20
CA MET A 1 15.44 -6.60 36.83
C MET A 1 13.93 -6.39 36.73
N LYS A 2 13.27 -6.73 35.63
CA LYS A 2 11.79 -6.66 35.53
C LYS A 2 11.19 -7.71 36.46
N SER A 3 10.08 -7.37 37.14
CA SER A 3 9.40 -8.30 38.05
C SER A 3 8.76 -9.43 37.23
N PHE A 4 8.49 -10.59 37.86
CA PHE A 4 7.84 -11.72 37.25
C PHE A 4 6.46 -11.35 36.63
N ASN A 5 5.74 -10.43 37.27
CA ASN A 5 4.46 -9.91 36.80
C ASN A 5 4.61 -9.07 35.52
N GLU A 6 5.63 -8.21 35.42
CA GLU A 6 5.90 -7.41 34.20
C GLU A 6 6.28 -8.31 33.01
N ILE A 7 7.02 -9.42 33.26
CA ILE A 7 7.34 -10.39 32.23
C ILE A 7 6.09 -11.15 31.78
N THR A 8 5.22 -11.51 32.72
CA THR A 8 3.96 -12.23 32.43
C THR A 8 2.99 -11.33 31.62
N GLU A 9 2.89 -10.03 31.95
CA GLU A 9 2.08 -9.08 31.16
C GLU A 9 2.60 -8.96 29.73
N VAL A 10 3.91 -8.80 29.54
CA VAL A 10 4.51 -8.72 28.20
C VAL A 10 4.26 -9.99 27.39
N ILE A 11 4.37 -11.18 28.01
CA ILE A 11 4.08 -12.46 27.35
C ILE A 11 2.59 -12.60 27.02
N THR A 12 1.71 -12.09 27.89
CA THR A 12 0.26 -12.15 27.67
C THR A 12 -0.17 -11.18 26.57
N GLU A 13 0.42 -9.99 26.50
CA GLU A 13 0.19 -9.04 25.38
C GLU A 13 0.69 -9.59 24.05
N ALA A 14 1.84 -10.23 24.01
CA ALA A 14 2.37 -10.88 22.82
C ALA A 14 1.51 -12.07 22.32
N ARG A 15 0.64 -12.62 23.17
CA ARG A 15 -0.28 -13.74 22.85
C ARG A 15 -1.68 -13.29 22.48
N LYS A 16 -2.01 -11.99 22.52
CA LYS A 16 -3.31 -11.52 21.99
C LYS A 16 -3.39 -11.89 20.50
N PRO A 17 -4.50 -12.49 20.05
CA PRO A 17 -4.66 -12.83 18.65
C PRO A 17 -4.54 -11.52 17.85
N GLN A 18 -3.48 -11.42 17.05
CA GLN A 18 -3.34 -10.28 16.14
C GLN A 18 -4.48 -10.35 15.13
N LYS A 19 -5.15 -9.22 14.94
CA LYS A 19 -6.15 -9.13 13.88
C LYS A 19 -5.48 -9.49 12.53
N PRO A 20 -6.19 -10.18 11.64
CA PRO A 20 -5.62 -10.57 10.37
C PRO A 20 -5.19 -9.33 9.57
N ILE A 21 -4.03 -9.43 8.91
CA ILE A 21 -3.55 -8.41 7.98
C ILE A 21 -4.55 -8.24 6.85
N ARG A 22 -4.79 -7.00 6.47
CA ARG A 22 -5.67 -6.59 5.39
C ARG A 22 -4.85 -5.90 4.30
N LEU A 23 -5.15 -6.15 3.04
CA LEU A 23 -4.35 -5.63 1.93
C LEU A 23 -5.11 -4.57 1.15
N LEU A 24 -4.50 -3.39 1.04
CA LEU A 24 -4.92 -2.31 0.14
C LEU A 24 -4.03 -2.34 -1.11
N VAL A 25 -4.58 -2.71 -2.25
CA VAL A 25 -3.84 -2.67 -3.52
C VAL A 25 -4.13 -1.35 -4.22
N VAL A 26 -3.13 -0.50 -4.33
CA VAL A 26 -3.22 0.77 -5.08
C VAL A 26 -2.72 0.55 -6.50
N SER A 27 -3.58 0.74 -7.50
CA SER A 27 -3.22 0.55 -8.90
C SER A 27 -4.03 1.43 -9.85
N ALA A 28 -3.55 1.61 -11.07
CA ALA A 28 -4.38 2.17 -12.14
C ALA A 28 -5.58 1.24 -12.42
N LYS A 29 -6.70 1.82 -12.83
CA LYS A 29 -7.91 1.07 -13.22
C LYS A 29 -7.67 0.27 -14.49
N ASN A 30 -7.02 0.89 -15.46
CA ASN A 30 -6.74 0.32 -16.76
C ASN A 30 -5.24 0.26 -17.06
N ASP A 31 -4.88 -0.47 -18.10
CA ASP A 31 -3.53 -0.45 -18.65
C ASP A 31 -3.16 0.96 -19.18
N HIS A 32 -1.88 1.17 -19.46
CA HIS A 32 -1.35 2.46 -19.97
C HIS A 32 -1.98 2.92 -21.30
N LYS A 33 -2.74 2.06 -21.98
CA LYS A 33 -3.50 2.39 -23.20
C LYS A 33 -4.98 2.70 -22.90
N GLY A 34 -5.39 2.60 -21.63
CA GLY A 34 -6.77 2.83 -21.19
C GLY A 34 -7.79 1.80 -21.71
N LYS A 35 -7.34 0.70 -22.32
CA LYS A 35 -8.20 -0.24 -23.06
C LYS A 35 -8.56 -1.49 -22.28
N LYS A 36 -7.75 -1.90 -21.31
CA LYS A 36 -7.95 -3.16 -20.56
C LYS A 36 -7.76 -2.95 -19.07
N PRO A 37 -8.52 -3.66 -18.22
CA PRO A 37 -8.30 -3.63 -16.77
C PRO A 37 -6.85 -4.00 -16.41
N PHE A 38 -6.32 -3.37 -15.37
CA PHE A 38 -4.96 -3.65 -14.90
C PHE A 38 -4.89 -5.03 -14.23
N ILE A 39 -4.42 -6.03 -14.97
CA ILE A 39 -4.50 -7.46 -14.63
C ILE A 39 -3.81 -7.79 -13.29
N THR A 40 -2.70 -7.12 -12.98
CA THR A 40 -1.90 -7.43 -11.77
C THR A 40 -2.68 -7.22 -10.48
N ALA A 41 -3.48 -6.15 -10.38
CA ALA A 41 -4.29 -5.87 -9.19
C ALA A 41 -5.38 -6.94 -9.00
N GLY A 42 -6.03 -7.36 -10.09
CA GLY A 42 -7.01 -8.44 -10.07
C GLY A 42 -6.41 -9.76 -9.58
N ARG A 43 -5.23 -10.14 -10.09
CA ARG A 43 -4.52 -11.35 -9.64
C ARG A 43 -4.15 -11.30 -8.16
N LEU A 44 -3.67 -10.16 -7.66
CA LEU A 44 -3.37 -9.99 -6.23
C LEU A 44 -4.63 -10.18 -5.37
N ARG A 45 -5.75 -9.56 -5.75
CA ARG A 45 -7.04 -9.75 -5.07
C ARG A 45 -7.47 -11.21 -5.05
N ASP A 46 -7.35 -11.90 -6.18
CA ASP A 46 -7.75 -13.30 -6.30
C ASP A 46 -6.88 -14.21 -5.43
N GLU A 47 -5.58 -13.95 -5.32
CA GLU A 47 -4.69 -14.66 -4.40
C GLU A 47 -5.00 -14.35 -2.93
N CYS A 48 -5.32 -13.10 -2.58
CA CYS A 48 -5.79 -12.74 -1.25
C CYS A 48 -7.04 -13.53 -0.88
N LYS A 49 -8.02 -13.60 -1.79
CA LYS A 49 -9.25 -14.37 -1.57
C LYS A 49 -8.99 -15.84 -1.33
N LYS A 50 -8.09 -16.48 -2.09
CA LYS A 50 -7.69 -17.88 -1.87
C LYS A 50 -7.07 -18.10 -0.50
N LYS A 51 -6.37 -17.10 0.04
CA LYS A 51 -5.71 -17.15 1.35
C LYS A 51 -6.60 -16.67 2.50
N GLY A 52 -7.85 -16.30 2.24
CA GLY A 52 -8.78 -15.78 3.25
C GLY A 52 -8.40 -14.38 3.76
N LEU A 53 -7.60 -13.61 3.00
CA LEU A 53 -7.22 -12.25 3.35
C LEU A 53 -8.24 -11.25 2.79
N ASP A 54 -8.64 -10.27 3.61
CA ASP A 54 -9.42 -9.13 3.13
C ASP A 54 -8.55 -8.23 2.25
N CYS A 55 -9.07 -7.88 1.07
CA CYS A 55 -8.33 -7.12 0.07
C CYS A 55 -9.25 -6.13 -0.64
N PHE A 56 -8.83 -4.87 -0.71
CA PHE A 56 -9.48 -3.83 -1.47
C PHE A 56 -8.54 -3.32 -2.57
N ILE A 57 -9.08 -3.02 -3.76
CA ILE A 57 -8.33 -2.39 -4.84
C ILE A 57 -8.79 -0.93 -4.92
N ALA A 58 -7.87 -0.01 -4.63
CA ALA A 58 -8.06 1.42 -4.85
C ALA A 58 -7.50 1.79 -6.22
N HIS A 59 -8.37 2.32 -7.07
CA HIS A 59 -7.97 2.83 -8.39
C HIS A 59 -7.49 4.27 -8.26
N ILE A 60 -6.26 4.54 -8.65
CA ILE A 60 -5.58 5.83 -8.46
C ILE A 60 -6.42 7.01 -8.96
N GLU A 61 -7.08 6.82 -10.08
CA GLU A 61 -7.88 7.84 -10.76
C GLU A 61 -9.24 8.08 -10.07
N GLU A 62 -9.66 7.19 -9.19
CA GLU A 62 -11.00 7.16 -8.59
C GLU A 62 -10.98 7.06 -7.07
N ALA A 63 -9.82 6.83 -6.47
CA ALA A 63 -9.71 6.62 -5.03
C ALA A 63 -10.06 7.89 -4.25
N ILE A 64 -10.96 7.76 -3.29
CA ILE A 64 -11.40 8.81 -2.38
C ILE A 64 -11.16 8.32 -0.96
N ILE A 65 -10.40 9.10 -0.18
CA ILE A 65 -10.21 8.86 1.25
C ILE A 65 -11.13 9.81 2.01
N ASN A 66 -12.01 9.23 2.82
CA ASN A 66 -12.91 9.97 3.70
C ASN A 66 -12.49 9.75 5.15
N LYS A 67 -12.54 10.81 5.95
CA LYS A 67 -12.33 10.74 7.39
C LYS A 67 -13.55 11.31 8.11
N ASP A 68 -14.22 10.44 8.85
CA ASP A 68 -15.32 10.83 9.75
C ASP A 68 -14.92 10.47 11.19
N LYS A 69 -14.70 11.51 12.01
CA LYS A 69 -14.20 11.37 13.40
C LYS A 69 -12.95 10.50 13.45
N ASP A 70 -13.07 9.29 14.01
CA ASP A 70 -11.95 8.34 14.19
C ASP A 70 -11.92 7.23 13.12
N ILE A 71 -12.87 7.25 12.18
CA ILE A 71 -12.95 6.25 11.12
C ILE A 71 -12.41 6.85 9.81
N THR A 72 -11.44 6.18 9.23
CA THR A 72 -10.94 6.50 7.90
C THR A 72 -11.36 5.40 6.93
N THR A 73 -11.98 5.79 5.83
CA THR A 73 -12.40 4.87 4.77
C THR A 73 -11.76 5.24 3.44
N ILE A 74 -11.66 4.25 2.55
CA ILE A 74 -11.30 4.44 1.15
C ILE A 74 -12.37 3.81 0.27
N SER A 75 -12.73 4.51 -0.79
CA SER A 75 -13.65 4.03 -1.82
C SER A 75 -13.13 4.39 -3.21
N ASN A 76 -13.73 3.83 -4.25
CA ASN A 76 -13.53 4.30 -5.62
C ASN A 76 -14.74 5.12 -6.04
N HIS A 77 -14.53 6.20 -6.78
CA HIS A 77 -15.59 7.07 -7.29
C HIS A 77 -16.67 6.25 -8.03
N GLY A 78 -17.93 6.50 -7.73
CA GLY A 78 -19.06 5.77 -8.30
C GLY A 78 -19.30 4.38 -7.69
N SER A 79 -18.60 4.01 -6.62
CA SER A 79 -18.83 2.78 -5.86
C SER A 79 -19.45 3.10 -4.50
N ASP A 80 -20.52 2.42 -4.14
CA ASP A 80 -21.12 2.50 -2.80
C ASP A 80 -20.31 1.72 -1.75
N LYS A 81 -19.25 1.04 -2.17
CA LYS A 81 -18.42 0.23 -1.28
C LYS A 81 -17.32 1.07 -0.66
N GLU A 82 -17.47 1.35 0.62
CA GLU A 82 -16.40 1.89 1.47
C GLU A 82 -15.62 0.77 2.16
N TRP A 83 -14.31 0.96 2.31
CA TRP A 83 -13.42 0.03 2.98
C TRP A 83 -12.62 0.76 4.07
N VAL A 84 -12.71 0.27 5.31
CA VAL A 84 -12.07 0.91 6.46
C VAL A 84 -10.55 0.73 6.41
N ILE A 85 -9.82 1.80 6.63
CA ILE A 85 -8.36 1.79 6.83
C ILE A 85 -8.11 1.78 8.33
N ASP A 86 -7.53 0.71 8.84
CA ASP A 86 -7.16 0.54 10.24
C ASP A 86 -5.67 0.15 10.38
N GLU A 87 -5.21 -0.08 11.61
CA GLU A 87 -3.83 -0.43 11.92
C GLU A 87 -3.33 -1.76 11.34
N ASN A 88 -4.22 -2.59 10.79
CA ASN A 88 -3.88 -3.89 10.20
C ASN A 88 -3.73 -3.81 8.68
N VAL A 89 -3.91 -2.63 8.10
CA VAL A 89 -3.81 -2.43 6.65
C VAL A 89 -2.36 -2.27 6.22
N ILE A 90 -1.97 -3.00 5.17
CA ILE A 90 -0.72 -2.81 4.43
C ILE A 90 -1.08 -2.45 3.00
N ALA A 91 -0.51 -1.38 2.46
CA ALA A 91 -0.73 -0.96 1.09
C ALA A 91 0.34 -1.54 0.15
N ILE A 92 -0.10 -2.23 -0.90
CA ILE A 92 0.76 -2.67 -2.00
C ILE A 92 0.57 -1.71 -3.16
N ILE A 93 1.64 -0.99 -3.49
CA ILE A 93 1.61 0.08 -4.47
C ILE A 93 2.04 -0.45 -5.84
N ARG A 94 1.10 -0.47 -6.79
CA ARG A 94 1.29 -1.02 -8.15
C ARG A 94 0.75 -0.05 -9.19
N GLY A 95 1.45 1.07 -9.36
CA GLY A 95 1.03 2.11 -10.29
C GLY A 95 1.74 2.08 -11.64
N SER A 96 1.16 2.80 -12.59
CA SER A 96 1.78 3.13 -13.87
C SER A 96 2.44 4.51 -13.78
N ALA A 97 3.58 4.66 -14.43
CA ALA A 97 4.28 5.96 -14.52
C ALA A 97 3.45 7.07 -15.19
N ALA A 98 2.37 6.70 -15.89
CA ALA A 98 1.50 7.65 -16.59
C ALA A 98 0.58 8.47 -15.66
N SER A 99 0.34 8.01 -14.42
CA SER A 99 -0.55 8.67 -13.44
C SER A 99 0.25 9.23 -12.25
N LYS A 100 1.40 9.84 -12.52
CA LYS A 100 2.46 10.08 -11.54
C LYS A 100 2.04 10.92 -10.33
N ASP A 101 1.33 12.02 -10.55
CA ASP A 101 1.02 12.97 -9.48
C ASP A 101 -0.08 12.46 -8.54
N SER A 102 -1.23 12.09 -9.06
CA SER A 102 -2.32 11.50 -8.26
C SER A 102 -1.90 10.24 -7.51
N TYR A 103 -1.01 9.45 -8.11
CA TYR A 103 -0.44 8.27 -7.51
C TYR A 103 0.45 8.60 -6.31
N LEU A 104 1.36 9.56 -6.46
CA LEU A 104 2.25 10.00 -5.39
C LEU A 104 1.48 10.69 -4.26
N ASP A 105 0.41 11.41 -4.58
CA ASP A 105 -0.45 12.06 -3.61
C ASP A 105 -1.22 11.04 -2.77
N LEU A 106 -1.79 10.01 -3.39
CA LEU A 106 -2.48 8.94 -2.67
C LEU A 106 -1.51 8.18 -1.75
N VAL A 107 -0.31 7.82 -2.24
CA VAL A 107 0.72 7.18 -1.42
C VAL A 107 1.12 8.07 -0.25
N SER A 108 1.33 9.36 -0.48
CA SER A 108 1.65 10.33 0.58
C SER A 108 0.56 10.44 1.64
N GLN A 109 -0.72 10.37 1.26
CA GLN A 109 -1.83 10.37 2.20
C GLN A 109 -1.83 9.10 3.06
N LEU A 110 -1.62 7.94 2.46
CA LEU A 110 -1.52 6.66 3.18
C LEU A 110 -0.35 6.67 4.18
N GLU A 111 0.83 7.15 3.76
CA GLU A 111 2.00 7.27 4.63
C GLU A 111 1.76 8.22 5.82
N LYS A 112 1.09 9.36 5.59
CA LYS A 112 0.70 10.30 6.67
C LYS A 112 -0.27 9.68 7.67
N MET A 113 -1.02 8.67 7.28
CA MET A 113 -1.90 7.89 8.15
C MET A 113 -1.18 6.70 8.80
N ASN A 114 0.14 6.60 8.66
CA ASN A 114 0.98 5.50 9.13
C ASN A 114 0.62 4.13 8.54
N VAL A 115 0.03 4.09 7.34
CA VAL A 115 -0.20 2.85 6.60
C VAL A 115 1.13 2.41 5.99
N PRO A 116 1.66 1.22 6.32
CA PRO A 116 2.86 0.69 5.68
C PRO A 116 2.64 0.53 4.17
N CYS A 117 3.47 1.20 3.37
CA CYS A 117 3.38 1.16 1.90
C CYS A 117 4.55 0.38 1.29
N VAL A 118 4.24 -0.64 0.51
CA VAL A 118 5.17 -1.42 -0.32
C VAL A 118 4.82 -1.14 -1.79
N ASN A 119 5.55 -0.35 -2.50
CA ASN A 119 6.70 0.53 -2.25
C ASN A 119 6.24 1.89 -1.65
N ASN A 120 7.10 2.55 -0.87
CA ASN A 120 6.83 3.89 -0.37
C ASN A 120 7.01 4.96 -1.47
N ARG A 121 6.59 6.21 -1.18
CA ARG A 121 6.64 7.32 -2.12
C ARG A 121 8.06 7.58 -2.66
N GLU A 122 9.06 7.59 -1.79
CA GLU A 122 10.45 7.84 -2.17
C GLU A 122 10.96 6.76 -3.14
N THR A 123 10.71 5.50 -2.84
CA THR A 123 11.07 4.36 -3.71
C THR A 123 10.40 4.47 -5.08
N VAL A 124 9.11 4.83 -5.10
CA VAL A 124 8.38 5.00 -6.37
C VAL A 124 8.99 6.13 -7.21
N MET A 125 9.30 7.27 -6.59
CA MET A 125 9.94 8.40 -7.27
C MET A 125 11.32 8.04 -7.79
N MET A 126 12.14 7.42 -6.95
CA MET A 126 13.49 6.99 -7.33
C MET A 126 13.47 6.01 -8.50
N CYS A 127 12.59 4.99 -8.47
CA CYS A 127 12.49 4.00 -9.54
C CYS A 127 11.91 4.57 -10.84
N ALA A 128 11.16 5.67 -10.78
CA ALA A 128 10.62 6.34 -11.95
C ALA A 128 11.67 7.22 -12.66
N ASP A 129 12.72 7.63 -11.97
CA ASP A 129 13.82 8.42 -12.50
C ASP A 129 15.06 7.54 -12.72
N LYS A 130 15.37 7.28 -14.00
CA LYS A 130 16.50 6.42 -14.38
C LYS A 130 17.86 6.98 -13.91
N TYR A 131 18.00 8.31 -13.91
CA TYR A 131 19.23 8.96 -13.48
C TYR A 131 19.41 8.82 -11.97
N TRP A 132 18.37 9.09 -11.19
CA TRP A 132 18.41 8.92 -9.74
C TRP A 132 18.63 7.46 -9.33
N SER A 133 17.91 6.52 -9.96
CA SER A 133 18.16 5.07 -9.76
C SER A 133 19.61 4.69 -10.03
N SER A 134 20.20 5.23 -11.12
CA SER A 134 21.63 4.98 -11.48
C SER A 134 22.59 5.51 -10.41
N ILE A 135 22.35 6.71 -9.87
CA ILE A 135 23.16 7.26 -8.78
C ILE A 135 23.10 6.34 -7.55
N LYS A 136 21.89 5.97 -7.10
CA LYS A 136 21.70 5.11 -5.94
C LYS A 136 22.35 3.75 -6.08
N LEU A 137 22.26 3.14 -7.26
CA LEU A 137 22.92 1.87 -7.54
C LEU A 137 24.44 1.98 -7.48
N ARG A 138 25.02 3.10 -7.97
CA ARG A 138 26.46 3.36 -7.85
C ARG A 138 26.91 3.54 -6.39
N GLU A 139 26.13 4.26 -5.58
CA GLU A 139 26.43 4.48 -4.15
C GLU A 139 26.60 3.14 -3.40
N VAL A 140 25.85 2.11 -3.79
CA VAL A 140 25.93 0.76 -3.20
C VAL A 140 26.84 -0.20 -4.00
N GLY A 141 27.66 0.30 -4.93
CA GLY A 141 28.66 -0.47 -5.64
C GLY A 141 28.16 -1.31 -6.82
N VAL A 142 26.92 -1.10 -7.28
CA VAL A 142 26.40 -1.82 -8.44
C VAL A 142 26.93 -1.21 -9.74
N THR A 143 27.61 -2.03 -10.54
CA THR A 143 28.14 -1.62 -11.85
C THR A 143 26.98 -1.40 -12.83
N GLN A 144 26.96 -0.23 -13.47
CA GLN A 144 25.97 0.12 -14.48
C GLN A 144 26.54 -0.09 -15.89
N PRO A 145 25.75 -0.56 -16.86
CA PRO A 145 26.15 -0.60 -18.25
C PRO A 145 26.41 0.85 -18.75
N ARG A 146 27.42 1.00 -19.62
CA ARG A 146 27.77 2.27 -20.25
C ARG A 146 26.83 2.60 -21.40
#